data_28e746f220551654a83c6a44d907f619
#
_entry.id   28e746f220551654a83c6a44d907f619
#
_cell.length_a   1.000
_cell.length_b   1.000
_cell.length_c   1.000
_cell.angle_alpha   90.00
_cell.angle_beta   90.00
_cell.angle_gamma   90.00
#
_symmetry.space_group_name_H-M   'P 1'
#
loop_
_entity.id
_entity.type
_entity.pdbx_description
1 polymer ?
#
loop_
_entity_poly.entity_id
_entity_poly.type
_entity_poly.pdbx_seq_one_letter_code
_entity_poly.pdbx_strand_id
1 'polypeptide(L)'
;MDALRTALAESTDLLRFTLGGTVDEETAAAAEADGVPREFLDFCRVLNGVSCGPSVQLFGLEEAEEHQFYCGPVVDSPLDLSPEKLFCVGLIGDTPVFLDRAGSGILGIPDEHWEWVDAERFERLAPGLEAFFLERLATPEYARLTLIDDELVEYDDWLKLLRRAGLAG
;
A
#
# COMPACT_ATOMS: atom_id res chain seq x y z
N MET A 1 2.28 13.59 7.03
CA MET A 1 0.92 13.70 6.45
C MET A 1 0.50 15.14 6.14
N ASP A 2 0.67 16.09 7.04
CA ASP A 2 0.21 17.48 6.80
C ASP A 2 0.88 18.14 5.59
N ALA A 3 2.19 17.94 5.39
CA ALA A 3 2.92 18.44 4.22
C ALA A 3 2.35 17.87 2.90
N LEU A 4 1.99 16.58 2.86
CA LEU A 4 1.35 15.96 1.71
C LEU A 4 -0.04 16.55 1.45
N ARG A 5 -0.86 16.71 2.48
CA ARG A 5 -2.21 17.29 2.35
C ARG A 5 -2.16 18.75 1.90
N THR A 6 -1.18 19.53 2.41
CA THR A 6 -0.97 20.92 1.97
C THR A 6 -0.54 20.96 0.52
N ALA A 7 0.47 20.17 0.13
CA ALA A 7 0.92 20.10 -1.26
C ALA A 7 -0.18 19.64 -2.22
N LEU A 8 -1.03 18.69 -1.78
CA LEU A 8 -2.19 18.25 -2.56
C LEU A 8 -3.20 19.38 -2.81
N ALA A 9 -3.55 20.13 -1.77
CA ALA A 9 -4.49 21.25 -1.89
C ALA A 9 -4.01 22.34 -2.86
N GLU A 10 -2.70 22.48 -3.01
CA GLU A 10 -2.04 23.45 -3.91
C GLU A 10 -1.78 22.89 -5.32
N SER A 11 -1.98 21.59 -5.54
CA SER A 11 -1.60 20.88 -6.76
C SER A 11 -2.81 20.47 -7.62
N THR A 12 -3.56 21.48 -8.08
CA THR A 12 -4.78 21.24 -8.91
C THR A 12 -4.47 20.69 -10.31
N ASP A 13 -3.21 20.67 -10.72
CA ASP A 13 -2.71 20.17 -11.99
C ASP A 13 -2.29 18.69 -11.95
N LEU A 14 -2.22 18.09 -10.75
CA LEU A 14 -1.86 16.69 -10.55
C LEU A 14 -3.15 15.86 -10.37
N LEU A 15 -3.33 14.84 -11.20
CA LEU A 15 -4.61 14.13 -11.28
C LEU A 15 -4.51 12.61 -11.05
N ARG A 16 -3.29 12.05 -10.92
CA ARG A 16 -3.08 10.61 -10.92
C ARG A 16 -2.77 10.01 -9.55
N PHE A 17 -3.30 10.59 -8.50
CA PHE A 17 -3.21 10.04 -7.15
C PHE A 17 -4.41 10.46 -6.31
N THR A 18 -4.67 9.73 -5.24
CA THR A 18 -5.68 10.07 -4.24
C THR A 18 -5.12 9.89 -2.84
N LEU A 19 -5.54 10.75 -1.93
CA LEU A 19 -5.35 10.56 -0.49
C LEU A 19 -6.72 10.40 0.14
N GLY A 20 -6.95 9.27 0.79
CA GLY A 20 -8.18 9.00 1.52
C GLY A 20 -8.35 9.91 2.75
N GLY A 21 -9.54 9.91 3.29
CA GLY A 21 -9.88 10.60 4.53
C GLY A 21 -9.29 9.90 5.76
N THR A 22 -10.09 9.79 6.79
CA THR A 22 -9.79 9.09 8.05
C THR A 22 -10.95 8.21 8.43
N VAL A 23 -10.69 7.11 9.13
CA VAL A 23 -11.71 6.27 9.76
C VAL A 23 -11.94 6.75 11.18
N ASP A 24 -13.20 6.88 11.59
CA ASP A 24 -13.56 7.23 12.97
C ASP A 24 -13.40 6.04 13.91
N GLU A 25 -13.43 6.32 15.23
CA GLU A 25 -13.16 5.31 16.25
C GLU A 25 -14.24 4.23 16.32
N GLU A 26 -15.51 4.57 16.07
CA GLU A 26 -16.61 3.61 16.09
C GLU A 26 -16.49 2.59 14.96
N THR A 27 -16.25 3.10 13.74
CA THR A 27 -16.01 2.26 12.55
C THR A 27 -14.78 1.37 12.74
N ALA A 28 -13.67 1.94 13.24
CA ALA A 28 -12.45 1.18 13.47
C ALA A 28 -12.65 0.08 14.55
N ALA A 29 -13.38 0.36 15.63
CA ALA A 29 -13.66 -0.64 16.67
C ALA A 29 -14.56 -1.77 16.14
N ALA A 30 -15.53 -1.46 15.29
CA ALA A 30 -16.35 -2.48 14.64
C ALA A 30 -15.52 -3.40 13.73
N ALA A 31 -14.67 -2.81 12.89
CA ALA A 31 -13.79 -3.58 12.01
C ALA A 31 -12.76 -4.42 12.77
N GLU A 32 -12.22 -3.92 13.90
CA GLU A 32 -11.33 -4.70 14.77
C GLU A 32 -12.04 -5.93 15.35
N ALA A 33 -13.32 -5.78 15.74
CA ALA A 33 -14.13 -6.90 16.22
C ALA A 33 -14.41 -7.94 15.12
N ASP A 34 -14.46 -7.53 13.86
CA ASP A 34 -14.59 -8.40 12.69
C ASP A 34 -13.23 -8.99 12.20
N GLY A 35 -12.15 -8.71 12.93
CA GLY A 35 -10.83 -9.32 12.71
C GLY A 35 -9.90 -8.55 11.78
N VAL A 36 -10.21 -7.30 11.45
CA VAL A 36 -9.27 -6.42 10.73
C VAL A 36 -8.06 -6.12 11.63
N PRO A 37 -6.82 -6.23 11.14
CA PRO A 37 -5.63 -6.01 11.96
C PRO A 37 -5.58 -4.58 12.50
N ARG A 38 -5.26 -4.46 13.80
CA ARG A 38 -5.16 -3.16 14.46
C ARG A 38 -4.16 -2.21 13.79
N GLU A 39 -3.02 -2.73 13.36
CA GLU A 39 -2.01 -1.93 12.65
C GLU A 39 -2.58 -1.27 11.39
N PHE A 40 -3.40 -2.00 10.62
CA PHE A 40 -4.08 -1.46 9.45
C PHE A 40 -5.11 -0.38 9.84
N LEU A 41 -5.87 -0.61 10.91
CA LEU A 41 -6.83 0.38 11.42
C LEU A 41 -6.14 1.65 11.94
N ASP A 42 -5.01 1.50 12.63
CA ASP A 42 -4.21 2.65 13.10
C ASP A 42 -3.71 3.50 11.91
N PHE A 43 -3.34 2.85 10.80
CA PHE A 43 -3.03 3.54 9.55
C PHE A 43 -4.26 4.24 8.94
N CYS A 44 -5.40 3.56 8.86
CA CYS A 44 -6.65 4.11 8.33
C CYS A 44 -7.20 5.30 9.13
N ARG A 45 -6.92 5.37 10.44
CA ARG A 45 -7.26 6.56 11.26
C ARG A 45 -6.51 7.82 10.82
N VAL A 46 -5.37 7.66 10.17
CA VAL A 46 -4.56 8.77 9.64
C VAL A 46 -4.77 8.96 8.14
N LEU A 47 -4.83 7.85 7.41
CA LEU A 47 -4.92 7.81 5.95
C LEU A 47 -5.72 6.58 5.52
N ASN A 48 -7.00 6.78 5.22
CA ASN A 48 -7.90 5.71 4.79
C ASN A 48 -7.80 5.47 3.28
N GLY A 49 -6.69 4.87 2.89
CA GLY A 49 -6.35 4.57 1.51
C GLY A 49 -5.54 5.66 0.80
N VAL A 50 -4.68 5.24 -0.09
CA VAL A 50 -3.88 6.11 -0.96
C VAL A 50 -3.61 5.42 -2.28
N SER A 51 -3.80 6.15 -3.38
CA SER A 51 -3.31 5.76 -4.70
C SER A 51 -2.11 6.61 -5.03
N CYS A 52 -0.94 5.99 -5.17
CA CYS A 52 0.33 6.63 -5.52
C CYS A 52 0.56 6.45 -7.02
N GLY A 53 -0.07 7.29 -7.83
CA GLY A 53 -0.04 7.14 -9.28
C GLY A 53 -0.74 5.85 -9.76
N PRO A 54 -0.39 5.36 -10.97
CA PRO A 54 -1.04 4.18 -11.55
C PRO A 54 -0.56 2.84 -10.98
N SER A 55 0.57 2.84 -10.26
CA SER A 55 1.30 1.61 -9.95
C SER A 55 1.18 1.14 -8.51
N VAL A 56 0.77 1.98 -7.56
CA VAL A 56 0.65 1.59 -6.15
C VAL A 56 -0.66 2.07 -5.58
N GLN A 57 -1.37 1.16 -4.95
CA GLN A 57 -2.57 1.43 -4.20
C GLN A 57 -2.46 0.80 -2.81
N LEU A 58 -2.59 1.59 -1.77
CA LEU A 58 -2.93 1.09 -0.44
C LEU A 58 -4.43 1.30 -0.23
N PHE A 59 -5.09 0.24 0.15
CA PHE A 59 -6.54 0.23 0.32
C PHE A 59 -7.00 1.06 1.52
N GLY A 60 -8.16 1.69 1.38
CA GLY A 60 -8.96 2.10 2.53
C GLY A 60 -9.66 0.91 3.17
N LEU A 61 -10.33 1.12 4.30
CA LEU A 61 -10.95 0.05 5.08
C LEU A 61 -11.96 -0.77 4.24
N GLU A 62 -12.91 -0.12 3.62
CA GLU A 62 -13.95 -0.77 2.80
C GLU A 62 -13.33 -1.55 1.63
N GLU A 63 -12.39 -0.93 0.94
CA GLU A 63 -11.70 -1.55 -0.19
C GLU A 63 -10.84 -2.74 0.24
N ALA A 64 -10.16 -2.66 1.39
CA ALA A 64 -9.39 -3.77 1.92
C ALA A 64 -10.29 -4.98 2.24
N GLU A 65 -11.48 -4.76 2.81
CA GLU A 65 -12.45 -5.84 3.07
C GLU A 65 -12.86 -6.55 1.79
N GLU A 66 -13.10 -5.81 0.71
CA GLU A 66 -13.44 -6.37 -0.61
C GLU A 66 -12.31 -7.18 -1.24
N HIS A 67 -11.04 -6.88 -0.91
CA HIS A 67 -9.87 -7.49 -1.55
C HIS A 67 -9.22 -8.63 -0.75
N GLN A 68 -9.85 -9.10 0.35
CA GLN A 68 -9.30 -10.22 1.13
C GLN A 68 -9.31 -11.57 0.38
N PHE A 69 -9.94 -11.65 -0.78
CA PHE A 69 -9.84 -12.84 -1.63
C PHE A 69 -8.39 -13.17 -2.06
N TYR A 70 -7.49 -12.17 -2.07
CA TYR A 70 -6.06 -12.40 -2.30
C TYR A 70 -5.39 -13.25 -1.20
N CYS A 71 -5.97 -13.30 0.00
CA CYS A 71 -5.50 -14.15 1.09
C CYS A 71 -6.09 -15.56 1.04
N GLY A 72 -6.87 -15.90 -0.02
CA GLY A 72 -7.44 -17.22 -0.19
C GLY A 72 -6.48 -18.21 -0.84
N PRO A 73 -6.75 -19.51 -0.70
CA PRO A 73 -5.92 -20.54 -1.33
C PRO A 73 -5.98 -20.43 -2.86
N VAL A 74 -4.81 -20.42 -3.49
CA VAL A 74 -4.65 -20.50 -4.94
C VAL A 74 -4.15 -21.89 -5.30
N VAL A 75 -4.83 -22.55 -6.25
CA VAL A 75 -4.45 -23.89 -6.70
C VAL A 75 -3.05 -23.83 -7.33
N ASP A 76 -2.20 -24.75 -6.90
CA ASP A 76 -0.81 -24.90 -7.36
C ASP A 76 0.15 -23.74 -6.99
N SER A 77 -0.28 -22.72 -6.24
CA SER A 77 0.63 -21.72 -5.72
C SER A 77 1.48 -22.30 -4.60
N PRO A 78 2.82 -22.11 -4.64
CA PRO A 78 3.70 -22.50 -3.54
C PRO A 78 3.61 -21.55 -2.34
N LEU A 79 2.99 -20.36 -2.50
CA LEU A 79 2.82 -19.40 -1.41
C LEU A 79 1.78 -19.88 -0.40
N ASP A 80 2.11 -19.74 0.87
CA ASP A 80 1.17 -20.02 1.98
C ASP A 80 0.20 -18.84 2.17
N LEU A 81 -0.75 -18.75 1.27
CA LEU A 81 -1.80 -17.74 1.30
C LEU A 81 -2.92 -18.19 2.24
N SER A 82 -3.11 -17.50 3.33
CA SER A 82 -4.15 -17.81 4.31
C SER A 82 -4.62 -16.55 5.03
N PRO A 83 -5.92 -16.34 5.19
CA PRO A 83 -6.47 -15.17 5.87
C PRO A 83 -6.13 -15.12 7.38
N GLU A 84 -5.74 -16.26 7.97
CA GLU A 84 -5.26 -16.32 9.35
C GLU A 84 -3.85 -15.76 9.50
N LYS A 85 -3.04 -15.79 8.42
CA LYS A 85 -1.66 -15.32 8.42
C LYS A 85 -1.50 -13.96 7.80
N LEU A 86 -2.28 -13.67 6.76
CA LEU A 86 -2.13 -12.51 5.91
C LEU A 86 -3.38 -11.63 5.91
N PHE A 87 -3.19 -10.34 5.68
CA PHE A 87 -4.24 -9.38 5.40
C PHE A 87 -3.79 -8.54 4.21
N CYS A 88 -4.53 -8.56 3.11
CA CYS A 88 -4.20 -7.77 1.92
C CYS A 88 -4.45 -6.29 2.18
N VAL A 89 -3.40 -5.47 2.06
CA VAL A 89 -3.44 -4.03 2.35
C VAL A 89 -3.33 -3.15 1.12
N GLY A 90 -3.06 -3.73 -0.06
CA GLY A 90 -2.91 -2.95 -1.28
C GLY A 90 -2.33 -3.76 -2.43
N LEU A 91 -1.98 -3.04 -3.49
CA LEU A 91 -1.38 -3.58 -4.72
C LEU A 91 -0.15 -2.76 -5.12
N ILE A 92 0.83 -3.43 -5.73
CA ILE A 92 1.89 -2.83 -6.55
C ILE A 92 1.72 -3.40 -7.95
N GLY A 93 1.29 -2.58 -8.92
CA GLY A 93 0.75 -3.09 -10.17
C GLY A 93 -0.46 -3.98 -9.89
N ASP A 94 -0.40 -5.21 -10.39
CA ASP A 94 -1.43 -6.24 -10.14
C ASP A 94 -1.04 -7.22 -9.01
N THR A 95 0.09 -6.95 -8.32
CA THR A 95 0.64 -7.85 -7.30
C THR A 95 0.19 -7.42 -5.91
N PRO A 96 -0.43 -8.32 -5.12
CA PRO A 96 -0.91 -7.99 -3.79
C PRO A 96 0.22 -7.76 -2.79
N VAL A 97 -0.03 -6.81 -1.88
CA VAL A 97 0.80 -6.49 -0.72
C VAL A 97 0.06 -6.90 0.54
N PHE A 98 0.76 -7.61 1.42
CA PHE A 98 0.16 -8.18 2.60
C PHE A 98 0.76 -7.62 3.89
N LEU A 99 -0.07 -7.46 4.89
CA LEU A 99 0.33 -7.34 6.28
C LEU A 99 0.39 -8.76 6.88
N ASP A 100 1.55 -9.11 7.45
CA ASP A 100 1.69 -10.36 8.21
C ASP A 100 1.06 -10.21 9.59
N ARG A 101 0.01 -10.97 9.85
CA ARG A 101 -0.71 -10.97 11.14
C ARG A 101 0.15 -11.44 12.32
N ALA A 102 1.27 -12.14 12.07
CA ALA A 102 2.24 -12.52 13.09
C ALA A 102 3.22 -11.39 13.46
N GLY A 103 3.14 -10.22 12.79
CA GLY A 103 3.95 -9.04 13.09
C GLY A 103 5.31 -9.02 12.39
N SER A 104 5.51 -9.79 11.31
CA SER A 104 6.74 -9.71 10.51
C SER A 104 6.79 -8.46 9.62
N GLY A 105 5.71 -7.69 9.55
CA GLY A 105 5.61 -6.44 8.80
C GLY A 105 4.86 -6.59 7.48
N ILE A 106 5.24 -5.75 6.51
CA ILE A 106 4.64 -5.73 5.17
C ILE A 106 5.42 -6.68 4.27
N LEU A 107 4.68 -7.57 3.63
CA LEU A 107 5.19 -8.57 2.71
C LEU A 107 4.76 -8.23 1.29
N GLY A 108 5.68 -8.32 0.36
CA GLY A 108 5.46 -8.27 -1.08
C GLY A 108 5.87 -9.58 -1.73
N ILE A 109 5.74 -9.62 -3.03
CA ILE A 109 6.11 -10.74 -3.87
C ILE A 109 7.20 -10.25 -4.82
N PRO A 110 8.36 -10.93 -4.89
CA PRO A 110 9.43 -10.56 -5.80
C PRO A 110 8.97 -10.59 -7.26
N ASP A 111 9.39 -9.60 -8.04
CA ASP A 111 9.11 -9.51 -9.49
C ASP A 111 10.08 -10.42 -10.28
N GLU A 112 10.02 -11.72 -9.98
CA GLU A 112 10.86 -12.75 -10.61
C GLU A 112 10.02 -13.69 -11.50
N HIS A 113 8.67 -13.56 -11.47
CA HIS A 113 7.73 -14.46 -12.12
C HIS A 113 6.76 -13.69 -13.03
N TRP A 114 6.25 -14.36 -14.05
CA TRP A 114 5.24 -13.80 -14.94
C TRP A 114 3.92 -13.50 -14.23
N GLU A 115 3.54 -14.39 -13.32
CA GLU A 115 2.36 -14.22 -12.46
C GLU A 115 2.79 -14.30 -10.99
N TRP A 116 2.25 -13.43 -10.15
CA TRP A 116 2.59 -13.36 -8.74
C TRP A 116 2.27 -14.66 -7.97
N VAL A 117 1.28 -15.43 -8.44
CA VAL A 117 0.88 -16.72 -7.84
C VAL A 117 1.93 -17.81 -7.96
N ASP A 118 2.86 -17.68 -8.91
CA ASP A 118 3.96 -18.63 -9.16
C ASP A 118 5.17 -18.38 -8.26
N ALA A 119 5.16 -17.30 -7.49
CA ALA A 119 6.27 -16.97 -6.60
C ALA A 119 6.40 -18.02 -5.49
N GLU A 120 7.64 -18.35 -5.15
CA GLU A 120 7.96 -19.38 -4.14
C GLU A 120 8.08 -18.81 -2.73
N ARG A 121 8.16 -17.48 -2.58
CA ARG A 121 8.40 -16.81 -1.32
C ARG A 121 7.81 -15.40 -1.28
N PHE A 122 7.60 -14.91 -0.07
CA PHE A 122 7.43 -13.49 0.19
C PHE A 122 8.79 -12.81 0.41
N GLU A 123 8.84 -11.52 0.12
CA GLU A 123 9.89 -10.64 0.61
C GLU A 123 9.33 -9.60 1.58
N ARG A 124 10.15 -9.24 2.57
CA ARG A 124 9.76 -8.20 3.52
C ARG A 124 10.05 -6.83 2.94
N LEU A 125 9.01 -6.04 2.71
CA LEU A 125 9.11 -4.68 2.17
C LEU A 125 9.40 -3.64 3.26
N ALA A 126 8.81 -3.82 4.44
CA ALA A 126 8.96 -2.89 5.57
C ALA A 126 8.59 -3.57 6.90
N PRO A 127 9.01 -3.01 8.05
CA PRO A 127 8.64 -3.55 9.37
C PRO A 127 7.18 -3.35 9.75
N GLY A 128 6.45 -2.49 9.05
CA GLY A 128 5.03 -2.24 9.26
C GLY A 128 4.49 -1.27 8.21
N LEU A 129 3.16 -1.03 8.24
CA LEU A 129 2.46 -0.28 7.21
C LEU A 129 2.84 1.21 7.21
N GLU A 130 3.01 1.81 8.39
CA GLU A 130 3.49 3.19 8.52
C GLU A 130 4.89 3.35 7.91
N ALA A 131 5.82 2.45 8.25
CA ALA A 131 7.17 2.45 7.70
C ALA A 131 7.17 2.20 6.19
N PHE A 132 6.31 1.29 5.69
CA PHE A 132 6.15 1.06 4.27
C PHE A 132 5.73 2.33 3.54
N PHE A 133 4.73 3.03 4.07
CA PHE A 133 4.29 4.29 3.48
C PHE A 133 5.38 5.37 3.54
N LEU A 134 5.95 5.62 4.72
CA LEU A 134 6.88 6.73 4.93
C LEU A 134 8.26 6.53 4.29
N GLU A 135 8.76 5.29 4.26
CA GLU A 135 10.13 4.99 3.83
C GLU A 135 10.19 4.47 2.38
N ARG A 136 9.09 3.93 1.85
CA ARG A 136 9.05 3.39 0.50
C ARG A 136 8.17 4.22 -0.45
N LEU A 137 6.95 4.56 -0.04
CA LEU A 137 6.00 5.22 -0.93
C LEU A 137 6.14 6.75 -0.90
N ALA A 138 6.41 7.33 0.27
CA ALA A 138 6.56 8.78 0.43
C ALA A 138 8.01 9.28 0.23
N THR A 139 8.83 8.53 -0.49
CA THR A 139 10.23 8.83 -0.80
C THR A 139 10.56 8.50 -2.25
N PRO A 140 11.76 8.86 -2.77
CA PRO A 140 12.21 8.45 -4.09
C PRO A 140 12.32 6.93 -4.29
N GLU A 141 12.31 6.12 -3.22
CA GLU A 141 12.28 4.65 -3.29
C GLU A 141 11.01 4.13 -3.99
N TYR A 142 9.93 4.92 -4.03
CA TYR A 142 8.73 4.61 -4.78
C TYR A 142 9.02 4.28 -6.26
N ALA A 143 9.89 5.06 -6.91
CA ALA A 143 10.24 4.82 -8.31
C ALA A 143 10.92 3.46 -8.52
N ARG A 144 11.72 3.00 -7.55
CA ARG A 144 12.37 1.69 -7.59
C ARG A 144 11.38 0.56 -7.32
N LEU A 145 10.47 0.77 -6.38
CA LEU A 145 9.44 -0.21 -6.03
C LEU A 145 8.48 -0.47 -7.20
N THR A 146 8.22 0.55 -8.00
CA THR A 146 7.27 0.48 -9.11
C THR A 146 7.93 0.23 -10.47
N LEU A 147 9.24 0.04 -10.50
CA LEU A 147 10.04 -0.15 -11.72
C LEU A 147 9.78 0.93 -12.78
N ILE A 148 9.46 2.15 -12.32
CA ILE A 148 9.27 3.29 -13.23
C ILE A 148 10.61 3.60 -13.90
N ASP A 149 10.62 3.60 -15.23
CA ASP A 149 11.77 3.97 -16.02
C ASP A 149 12.21 5.41 -15.67
N ASP A 150 13.52 5.63 -15.57
CA ASP A 150 14.11 6.93 -15.24
C ASP A 150 13.60 8.06 -16.16
N GLU A 151 13.28 7.74 -17.41
CA GLU A 151 12.71 8.69 -18.39
C GLU A 151 11.26 9.09 -18.02
N LEU A 152 10.53 8.26 -17.28
CA LEU A 152 9.14 8.49 -16.89
C LEU A 152 8.99 9.12 -15.50
N VAL A 153 10.06 9.12 -14.68
CA VAL A 153 10.06 9.67 -13.32
C VAL A 153 9.62 11.15 -13.29
N GLU A 154 9.99 11.95 -14.29
CA GLU A 154 9.60 13.36 -14.37
C GLU A 154 8.12 13.58 -14.74
N TYR A 155 7.44 12.55 -15.23
CA TYR A 155 6.01 12.61 -15.58
C TYR A 155 5.11 12.01 -14.48
N ASP A 156 5.69 11.35 -13.49
CA ASP A 156 4.93 10.75 -12.41
C ASP A 156 4.39 11.81 -11.44
N ASP A 157 3.08 11.88 -11.30
CA ASP A 157 2.40 12.90 -10.51
C ASP A 157 2.61 12.68 -9.01
N TRP A 158 2.78 11.44 -8.56
CA TRP A 158 3.09 11.16 -7.15
C TRP A 158 4.47 11.70 -6.76
N LEU A 159 5.48 11.44 -7.57
CA LEU A 159 6.83 11.99 -7.35
C LEU A 159 6.85 13.52 -7.40
N LYS A 160 6.08 14.14 -8.30
CA LYS A 160 5.91 15.61 -8.31
C LYS A 160 5.30 16.11 -7.01
N LEU A 161 4.26 15.42 -6.50
CA LEU A 161 3.64 15.78 -5.21
C LEU A 161 4.65 15.67 -4.06
N LEU A 162 5.41 14.57 -3.99
CA LEU A 162 6.45 14.39 -2.97
C LEU A 162 7.50 15.50 -3.00
N ARG A 163 7.94 15.91 -4.19
CA ARG A 163 8.86 17.05 -4.34
C ARG A 163 8.26 18.36 -3.83
N ARG A 164 6.99 18.63 -4.17
CA ARG A 164 6.28 19.83 -3.65
C ARG A 164 6.09 19.81 -2.14
N ALA A 165 5.89 18.62 -1.58
CA ALA A 165 5.80 18.42 -0.13
C ALA A 165 7.16 18.48 0.59
N GLY A 166 8.29 18.56 -0.16
CA GLY A 166 9.64 18.52 0.39
C GLY A 166 10.07 17.14 0.92
N LEU A 167 9.42 16.07 0.45
CA LEU A 167 9.68 14.68 0.85
C LEU A 167 10.58 13.93 -0.15
N ALA A 168 10.72 14.46 -1.36
CA ALA A 168 11.67 13.99 -2.36
C ALA A 168 12.50 15.16 -2.88
N GLY A 169 13.81 15.03 -2.78
CA GLY A 169 14.78 16.04 -3.28
C GLY A 169 15.17 15.76 -4.72
#